data_a0665e5f4fdf1b780c6a4c13409a65a3
#
_entry.id   a0665e5f4fdf1b780c6a4c13409a65a3
#
_cell.length_a   1.000
_cell.length_b   1.000
_cell.length_c   1.000
_cell.angle_alpha   90.00
_cell.angle_beta   90.00
_cell.angle_gamma   90.00
#
_symmetry.space_group_name_H-M   'P 1'
#
loop_
_entity.id
_entity.type
_entity.pdbx_description
1 polymer ?
#
loop_
_entity_poly.entity_id
_entity_poly.type
_entity_poly.pdbx_seq_one_letter_code
_entity_poly.pdbx_strand_id
1 'polypeptide(L)'
;MKNFNLNKIIRPNILAMKAYSSARDEFKDASKDLIFLDANENPYNNGLNRYPDPQQRDLKQILSQIKNISTENMVLGNGSDEVLDLIFRAFCEPNQDNVISISPSYGMYSVLANLNAVEYRKSLLNIADFQPNLDDIFSKIDTNTKMIFLCSPNNPTGEIIKRNTLTEIVENFDGLVVIDEAYIDFSDEQSWIYELENYPNIIVTQTLSKAVGLAGIRLGILYASKEIISVLNKIKPPYNVNQLTQNKAIEILKDYEKINAIMQVLIEQKAVLKQALENCSFVEKIYPSDANFILIKVDNANKRYDEFLEKGIVIRNRTNDDLCENCLRITVGTEEENSKLIETLNSL
;
A
#
# COMPACT_ATOMS: atom_id res chain seq x y z
N MET A 1 -6.27 -24.33 11.22
CA MET A 1 -6.71 -23.30 10.26
C MET A 1 -8.03 -22.73 10.77
N LYS A 2 -8.11 -21.42 10.86
CA LYS A 2 -9.31 -20.70 11.27
C LYS A 2 -10.43 -20.94 10.23
N ASN A 3 -11.66 -21.14 10.69
CA ASN A 3 -12.81 -21.36 9.81
C ASN A 3 -13.33 -19.99 9.30
N PHE A 4 -12.52 -19.28 8.51
CA PHE A 4 -12.87 -18.00 7.94
C PHE A 4 -14.01 -18.16 6.92
N ASN A 5 -15.08 -17.41 7.08
CA ASN A 5 -16.24 -17.46 6.19
C ASN A 5 -16.43 -16.11 5.47
N LEU A 6 -15.82 -16.01 4.27
CA LEU A 6 -15.89 -14.82 3.45
C LEU A 6 -17.32 -14.34 3.15
N ASN A 7 -18.28 -15.25 2.98
CA ASN A 7 -19.67 -14.89 2.67
C ASN A 7 -20.34 -14.06 3.77
N LYS A 8 -19.87 -14.15 5.02
CA LYS A 8 -20.36 -13.30 6.12
C LYS A 8 -19.80 -11.88 6.10
N ILE A 9 -18.71 -11.68 5.37
CA ILE A 9 -18.01 -10.39 5.29
C ILE A 9 -18.43 -9.60 4.04
N ILE A 10 -18.74 -10.31 2.93
CA ILE A 10 -19.15 -9.67 1.68
C ILE A 10 -20.48 -8.93 1.88
N ARG A 11 -20.59 -7.72 1.36
CA ARG A 11 -21.86 -6.98 1.32
C ARG A 11 -22.93 -7.79 0.56
N PRO A 12 -24.18 -7.87 1.07
CA PRO A 12 -25.23 -8.72 0.46
C PRO A 12 -25.49 -8.39 -1.00
N ASN A 13 -25.49 -7.12 -1.39
CA ASN A 13 -25.68 -6.68 -2.77
C ASN A 13 -24.55 -7.15 -3.69
N ILE A 14 -23.29 -7.13 -3.20
CA ILE A 14 -22.12 -7.61 -3.98
C ILE A 14 -22.14 -9.13 -4.09
N LEU A 15 -22.55 -9.83 -3.02
CA LEU A 15 -22.69 -11.28 -3.07
C LEU A 15 -23.71 -11.71 -4.14
N ALA A 16 -24.84 -11.03 -4.23
CA ALA A 16 -25.94 -11.30 -5.17
C ALA A 16 -25.65 -10.81 -6.61
N MET A 17 -24.71 -9.89 -6.78
CA MET A 17 -24.42 -9.25 -8.07
C MET A 17 -23.75 -10.22 -9.04
N LYS A 18 -24.19 -10.21 -10.33
CA LYS A 18 -23.43 -10.81 -11.41
C LYS A 18 -22.26 -9.90 -11.80
N ALA A 19 -21.10 -10.49 -12.02
CA ALA A 19 -19.96 -9.76 -12.56
C ALA A 19 -20.31 -9.20 -13.97
N TYR A 20 -19.85 -7.98 -14.24
CA TYR A 20 -19.88 -7.48 -15.63
C TYR A 20 -18.84 -8.27 -16.44
N SER A 21 -19.28 -8.79 -17.60
CA SER A 21 -18.37 -9.39 -18.60
C SER A 21 -18.04 -8.32 -19.63
N SER A 22 -16.76 -7.97 -19.74
CA SER A 22 -16.34 -7.09 -20.84
C SER A 22 -16.21 -7.88 -22.12
N ALA A 23 -16.39 -7.20 -23.28
CA ALA A 23 -16.24 -7.84 -24.57
C ALA A 23 -14.90 -8.58 -24.72
N ARG A 24 -13.82 -8.05 -24.11
CA ARG A 24 -12.48 -8.67 -24.09
C ARG A 24 -12.35 -9.87 -23.16
N ASP A 25 -13.20 -10.02 -22.14
CA ASP A 25 -13.19 -11.18 -21.25
C ASP A 25 -13.80 -12.43 -21.90
N GLU A 26 -14.65 -12.24 -22.91
CA GLU A 26 -15.33 -13.34 -23.61
C GLU A 26 -14.39 -14.10 -24.55
N PHE A 27 -13.27 -13.50 -24.97
CA PHE A 27 -12.31 -14.10 -25.89
C PHE A 27 -11.02 -14.49 -25.16
N LYS A 28 -10.85 -15.80 -24.97
CA LYS A 28 -9.66 -16.38 -24.32
C LYS A 28 -8.61 -16.90 -25.31
N ASP A 29 -8.93 -16.99 -26.58
CA ASP A 29 -8.07 -17.61 -27.60
C ASP A 29 -7.30 -16.54 -28.40
N ALA A 30 -6.05 -16.28 -27.98
CA ALA A 30 -5.13 -15.36 -28.67
C ALA A 30 -4.50 -15.96 -29.95
N SER A 31 -4.83 -17.21 -30.33
CA SER A 31 -4.22 -17.94 -31.46
C SER A 31 -4.85 -17.64 -32.83
N LYS A 32 -5.94 -16.84 -32.87
CA LYS A 32 -6.66 -16.54 -34.12
C LYS A 32 -6.45 -15.07 -34.50
N ASP A 33 -6.28 -14.80 -35.78
CA ASP A 33 -6.42 -13.46 -36.36
C ASP A 33 -7.89 -13.00 -36.21
N LEU A 34 -8.18 -12.31 -35.13
CA LEU A 34 -9.52 -11.82 -34.81
C LEU A 34 -9.67 -10.35 -35.20
N ILE A 35 -10.78 -10.05 -35.88
CA ILE A 35 -11.20 -8.67 -36.12
C ILE A 35 -12.16 -8.28 -35.00
N PHE A 36 -11.74 -7.36 -34.15
CA PHE A 36 -12.54 -6.90 -33.02
C PHE A 36 -13.48 -5.75 -33.44
N LEU A 37 -14.78 -6.04 -33.43
CA LEU A 37 -15.88 -5.11 -33.72
C LEU A 37 -16.94 -5.10 -32.59
N ASP A 38 -16.47 -5.32 -31.37
CA ASP A 38 -17.26 -5.70 -30.19
C ASP A 38 -17.39 -4.59 -29.14
N ALA A 39 -16.52 -3.57 -29.18
CA ALA A 39 -16.41 -2.58 -28.10
C ALA A 39 -16.61 -1.12 -28.57
N ASN A 40 -17.15 -0.91 -29.77
CA ASN A 40 -17.43 0.42 -30.35
C ASN A 40 -16.21 1.34 -30.44
N GLU A 41 -15.01 0.78 -30.49
CA GLU A 41 -13.75 1.51 -30.58
C GLU A 41 -13.55 2.12 -31.95
N ASN A 42 -12.79 3.21 -32.04
CA ASN A 42 -12.33 3.73 -33.32
C ASN A 42 -11.36 2.70 -33.97
N PRO A 43 -11.62 2.21 -35.20
CA PRO A 43 -10.81 1.18 -35.82
C PRO A 43 -9.46 1.69 -36.34
N TYR A 44 -9.27 3.00 -36.48
CA TYR A 44 -8.03 3.55 -37.04
C TYR A 44 -6.94 3.57 -35.97
N ASN A 45 -5.87 2.81 -36.27
CA ASN A 45 -4.79 2.58 -35.32
C ASN A 45 -3.96 3.85 -35.10
N ASN A 46 -3.89 4.28 -33.82
CA ASN A 46 -3.02 5.33 -33.33
C ASN A 46 -2.15 4.85 -32.15
N GLY A 47 -2.10 3.53 -31.93
CA GLY A 47 -1.40 2.89 -30.82
C GLY A 47 -2.18 2.81 -29.51
N LEU A 48 -3.31 3.54 -29.38
CA LEU A 48 -4.13 3.62 -28.16
C LEU A 48 -5.65 3.56 -28.47
N ASN A 49 -6.02 3.22 -29.70
CA ASN A 49 -7.42 3.19 -30.15
C ASN A 49 -8.22 1.99 -29.63
N ARG A 50 -7.58 1.06 -28.93
CA ARG A 50 -8.19 -0.14 -28.37
C ARG A 50 -8.15 -0.13 -26.85
N TYR A 51 -9.21 -0.67 -26.22
CA TYR A 51 -9.22 -0.90 -24.79
C TYR A 51 -8.07 -1.84 -24.39
N PRO A 52 -7.42 -1.61 -23.23
CA PRO A 52 -6.39 -2.51 -22.72
C PRO A 52 -6.97 -3.85 -22.28
N ASP A 53 -6.08 -4.81 -21.97
CA ASP A 53 -6.51 -6.05 -21.31
C ASP A 53 -7.15 -5.76 -19.94
N PRO A 54 -8.44 -6.08 -19.73
CA PRO A 54 -9.14 -5.80 -18.47
C PRO A 54 -8.58 -6.58 -17.28
N GLN A 55 -7.85 -7.67 -17.54
CA GLN A 55 -7.23 -8.52 -16.52
C GLN A 55 -5.72 -8.26 -16.35
N GLN A 56 -5.12 -7.42 -17.16
CA GLN A 56 -3.69 -7.06 -17.15
C GLN A 56 -2.77 -8.30 -17.14
N ARG A 57 -3.09 -9.30 -17.99
CA ARG A 57 -2.48 -10.64 -17.95
C ARG A 57 -0.96 -10.61 -18.08
N ASP A 58 -0.44 -9.87 -19.07
CA ASP A 58 1.01 -9.78 -19.30
C ASP A 58 1.75 -9.16 -18.11
N LEU A 59 1.16 -8.09 -17.53
CA LEU A 59 1.74 -7.43 -16.36
C LEU A 59 1.68 -8.33 -15.12
N LYS A 60 0.55 -8.99 -14.88
CA LYS A 60 0.41 -9.95 -13.78
C LYS A 60 1.36 -11.14 -13.93
N GLN A 61 1.64 -11.58 -15.15
CA GLN A 61 2.60 -12.67 -15.40
C GLN A 61 4.02 -12.27 -14.95
N ILE A 62 4.46 -11.03 -15.24
CA ILE A 62 5.76 -10.53 -14.81
C ILE A 62 5.79 -10.40 -13.27
N LEU A 63 4.76 -9.80 -12.68
CA LEU A 63 4.66 -9.68 -11.22
C LEU A 63 4.65 -11.06 -10.54
N SER A 64 3.95 -12.03 -11.12
CA SER A 64 3.93 -13.43 -10.67
C SER A 64 5.32 -14.05 -10.65
N GLN A 65 6.12 -13.83 -11.69
CA GLN A 65 7.50 -14.33 -11.76
C GLN A 65 8.41 -13.66 -10.71
N ILE A 66 8.29 -12.33 -10.54
CA ILE A 66 9.11 -11.56 -9.58
C ILE A 66 8.79 -11.96 -8.14
N LYS A 67 7.49 -12.06 -7.81
CA LYS A 67 7.03 -12.29 -6.42
C LYS A 67 6.73 -13.76 -6.11
N ASN A 68 6.83 -14.66 -7.09
CA ASN A 68 6.48 -16.08 -6.98
C ASN A 68 5.07 -16.32 -6.38
N ILE A 69 4.08 -15.55 -6.85
CA ILE A 69 2.68 -15.62 -6.44
C ILE A 69 1.80 -15.81 -7.68
N SER A 70 0.77 -16.66 -7.60
CA SER A 70 -0.16 -16.88 -8.71
C SER A 70 -0.85 -15.58 -9.15
N THR A 71 -1.03 -15.40 -10.47
CA THR A 71 -1.80 -14.30 -11.05
C THR A 71 -3.25 -14.26 -10.57
N GLU A 72 -3.80 -15.40 -10.14
CA GLU A 72 -5.16 -15.52 -9.58
C GLU A 72 -5.29 -14.93 -8.17
N ASN A 73 -4.15 -14.66 -7.51
CA ASN A 73 -4.09 -14.02 -6.20
C ASN A 73 -3.87 -12.50 -6.28
N MET A 74 -4.06 -11.86 -7.46
CA MET A 74 -3.73 -10.45 -7.68
C MET A 74 -4.90 -9.66 -8.27
N VAL A 75 -5.11 -8.44 -7.75
CA VAL A 75 -5.88 -7.36 -8.39
C VAL A 75 -4.96 -6.16 -8.54
N LEU A 76 -4.96 -5.52 -9.73
CA LEU A 76 -4.22 -4.30 -10.00
C LEU A 76 -5.17 -3.10 -10.03
N GLY A 77 -4.70 -1.94 -9.55
CA GLY A 77 -5.46 -0.70 -9.53
C GLY A 77 -4.60 0.55 -9.75
N ASN A 78 -5.26 1.69 -9.92
CA ASN A 78 -4.61 3.00 -10.07
C ASN A 78 -4.03 3.51 -8.75
N GLY A 79 -2.86 2.98 -8.38
CA GLY A 79 -2.24 3.10 -7.07
C GLY A 79 -2.90 2.20 -6.04
N SER A 80 -2.28 2.11 -4.85
CA SER A 80 -2.88 1.39 -3.72
C SER A 80 -4.23 2.00 -3.29
N ASP A 81 -4.46 3.28 -3.53
CA ASP A 81 -5.71 3.95 -3.14
C ASP A 81 -6.94 3.34 -3.82
N GLU A 82 -6.88 2.98 -5.12
CA GLU A 82 -7.99 2.31 -5.79
C GLU A 82 -8.24 0.90 -5.23
N VAL A 83 -7.19 0.11 -5.01
CA VAL A 83 -7.36 -1.25 -4.49
C VAL A 83 -7.87 -1.23 -3.04
N LEU A 84 -7.48 -0.24 -2.24
CA LEU A 84 -8.00 -0.01 -0.90
C LEU A 84 -9.48 0.41 -0.94
N ASP A 85 -9.89 1.31 -1.84
CA ASP A 85 -11.30 1.70 -1.99
C ASP A 85 -12.17 0.51 -2.40
N LEU A 86 -11.68 -0.34 -3.31
CA LEU A 86 -12.38 -1.57 -3.69
C LEU A 86 -12.67 -2.48 -2.49
N ILE A 87 -11.75 -2.56 -1.51
CA ILE A 87 -11.96 -3.36 -0.29
C ILE A 87 -13.14 -2.80 0.50
N PHE A 88 -13.20 -1.48 0.75
CA PHE A 88 -14.33 -0.85 1.45
C PHE A 88 -15.64 -1.12 0.73
N ARG A 89 -15.67 -0.92 -0.59
CA ARG A 89 -16.87 -1.12 -1.40
C ARG A 89 -17.35 -2.56 -1.47
N ALA A 90 -16.45 -3.54 -1.34
CA ALA A 90 -16.78 -4.96 -1.36
C ALA A 90 -17.31 -5.47 -0.01
N PHE A 91 -16.75 -4.98 1.09
CA PHE A 91 -16.87 -5.64 2.39
C PHE A 91 -17.53 -4.81 3.49
N CYS A 92 -17.68 -3.49 3.34
CA CYS A 92 -18.30 -2.64 4.35
C CYS A 92 -19.66 -2.10 3.89
N GLU A 93 -20.70 -2.35 4.66
CA GLU A 93 -22.03 -1.76 4.45
C GLU A 93 -22.03 -0.32 4.99
N PRO A 94 -22.34 0.71 4.16
CA PRO A 94 -22.38 2.10 4.59
C PRO A 94 -23.33 2.34 5.77
N ASN A 95 -22.92 3.24 6.68
CA ASN A 95 -23.67 3.63 7.88
C ASN A 95 -24.00 2.48 8.85
N GLN A 96 -23.39 1.32 8.69
CA GLN A 96 -23.60 0.15 9.51
C GLN A 96 -22.29 -0.43 10.03
N ASP A 97 -21.32 -0.63 9.15
CA ASP A 97 -20.07 -1.33 9.47
C ASP A 97 -18.99 -0.35 9.91
N ASN A 98 -17.98 -0.90 10.58
CA ASN A 98 -16.81 -0.17 11.02
C ASN A 98 -15.52 -0.90 10.65
N VAL A 99 -14.43 -0.11 10.67
CA VAL A 99 -13.08 -0.60 10.50
C VAL A 99 -12.19 -0.05 11.60
N ILE A 100 -11.15 -0.81 11.96
CA ILE A 100 -10.14 -0.40 12.92
C ILE A 100 -8.84 -0.13 12.15
N SER A 101 -8.10 0.90 12.52
CA SER A 101 -6.74 1.12 12.03
C SER A 101 -5.83 1.58 13.16
N ILE A 102 -4.57 1.17 13.10
CA ILE A 102 -3.54 1.72 13.97
C ILE A 102 -3.36 3.22 13.71
N SER A 103 -2.99 3.97 14.73
CA SER A 103 -2.72 5.42 14.64
C SER A 103 -1.49 5.79 15.48
N PRO A 104 -0.55 6.61 14.93
CA PRO A 104 -0.58 7.22 13.61
C PRO A 104 -0.34 6.21 12.49
N SER A 105 -1.00 6.41 11.33
CA SER A 105 -0.79 5.57 10.15
C SER A 105 -1.15 6.33 8.86
N TYR A 106 -1.26 5.62 7.73
CA TYR A 106 -1.55 6.22 6.44
C TYR A 106 -2.95 6.86 6.40
N GLY A 107 -2.99 8.18 6.19
CA GLY A 107 -4.22 8.97 6.32
C GLY A 107 -5.35 8.59 5.35
N MET A 108 -5.05 7.90 4.24
CA MET A 108 -6.09 7.50 3.28
C MET A 108 -7.08 6.49 3.84
N TYR A 109 -6.72 5.69 4.84
CA TYR A 109 -7.69 4.75 5.43
C TYR A 109 -8.90 5.47 6.01
N SER A 110 -8.68 6.57 6.75
CA SER A 110 -9.78 7.37 7.30
C SER A 110 -10.55 8.11 6.19
N VAL A 111 -9.87 8.59 5.16
CA VAL A 111 -10.51 9.23 4.01
C VAL A 111 -11.42 8.25 3.28
N LEU A 112 -10.94 7.04 2.98
CA LEU A 112 -11.71 6.01 2.29
C LEU A 112 -12.88 5.49 3.15
N ALA A 113 -12.69 5.34 4.46
CA ALA A 113 -13.78 5.01 5.37
C ALA A 113 -14.90 6.07 5.31
N ASN A 114 -14.53 7.35 5.39
CA ASN A 114 -15.48 8.46 5.29
C ASN A 114 -16.18 8.52 3.92
N LEU A 115 -15.45 8.33 2.82
CA LEU A 115 -16.02 8.30 1.46
C LEU A 115 -17.05 7.19 1.30
N ASN A 116 -16.84 6.06 1.96
CA ASN A 116 -17.74 4.91 1.93
C ASN A 116 -18.78 4.92 3.09
N ALA A 117 -18.87 6.01 3.86
CA ALA A 117 -19.75 6.14 5.03
C ALA A 117 -19.59 4.98 6.04
N VAL A 118 -18.36 4.57 6.30
CA VAL A 118 -17.97 3.51 7.24
C VAL A 118 -17.34 4.15 8.47
N GLU A 119 -17.72 3.70 9.67
CA GLU A 119 -17.12 4.19 10.90
C GLU A 119 -15.65 3.80 10.98
N TYR A 120 -14.78 4.80 11.23
CA TYR A 120 -13.34 4.61 11.36
C TYR A 120 -12.91 4.70 12.82
N ARG A 121 -12.40 3.61 13.38
CA ARG A 121 -11.93 3.50 14.76
C ARG A 121 -10.42 3.48 14.79
N LYS A 122 -9.82 4.42 15.51
CA LYS A 122 -8.37 4.48 15.73
C LYS A 122 -7.97 3.61 16.91
N SER A 123 -6.91 2.81 16.75
CA SER A 123 -6.17 2.19 17.85
C SER A 123 -4.79 2.81 17.93
N LEU A 124 -4.49 3.48 19.03
CA LEU A 124 -3.20 4.15 19.19
C LEU A 124 -2.08 3.11 19.31
N LEU A 125 -0.97 3.38 18.61
CA LEU A 125 0.26 2.61 18.78
C LEU A 125 0.85 2.85 20.18
N ASN A 126 1.65 1.91 20.65
CA ASN A 126 2.40 2.11 21.88
C ASN A 126 3.44 3.21 21.70
N ILE A 127 3.46 4.20 22.59
CA ILE A 127 4.36 5.36 22.49
C ILE A 127 5.85 4.98 22.60
N ALA A 128 6.15 3.85 23.22
CA ALA A 128 7.54 3.42 23.46
C ALA A 128 8.22 2.92 22.18
N ASP A 129 7.50 2.15 21.37
CA ASP A 129 8.05 1.38 20.23
C ASP A 129 7.17 1.38 18.97
N PHE A 130 6.15 2.22 18.92
CA PHE A 130 5.19 2.29 17.81
C PHE A 130 4.64 0.93 17.34
N GLN A 131 4.65 -0.10 18.22
CA GLN A 131 3.98 -1.36 17.93
C GLN A 131 2.48 -1.27 18.23
N PRO A 132 1.62 -2.06 17.56
CA PRO A 132 0.20 -2.12 17.85
C PRO A 132 -0.10 -2.48 19.29
N ASN A 133 -1.07 -1.80 19.88
CA ASN A 133 -1.61 -2.17 21.18
C ASN A 133 -2.74 -3.19 20.98
N LEU A 134 -2.45 -4.46 21.21
CA LEU A 134 -3.38 -5.56 20.98
C LEU A 134 -4.66 -5.45 21.83
N ASP A 135 -4.52 -5.09 23.11
CA ASP A 135 -5.67 -4.92 24.01
C ASP A 135 -6.61 -3.83 23.50
N ASP A 136 -6.04 -2.71 23.03
CA ASP A 136 -6.82 -1.60 22.49
C ASP A 136 -7.49 -1.99 21.16
N ILE A 137 -6.80 -2.71 20.25
CA ILE A 137 -7.40 -3.21 19.00
C ILE A 137 -8.58 -4.14 19.32
N PHE A 138 -8.35 -5.16 20.15
CA PHE A 138 -9.38 -6.16 20.43
C PHE A 138 -10.57 -5.58 21.20
N SER A 139 -10.36 -4.58 22.07
CA SER A 139 -11.43 -3.90 22.78
C SER A 139 -12.38 -3.11 21.87
N LYS A 140 -11.95 -2.76 20.67
CA LYS A 140 -12.72 -1.98 19.68
C LYS A 140 -13.48 -2.84 18.68
N ILE A 141 -13.29 -4.16 18.72
CA ILE A 141 -13.99 -5.09 17.85
C ILE A 141 -15.43 -5.30 18.34
N ASP A 142 -16.37 -5.18 17.41
CA ASP A 142 -17.77 -5.58 17.62
C ASP A 142 -18.30 -6.38 16.42
N THR A 143 -19.60 -6.69 16.42
CA THR A 143 -20.25 -7.50 15.38
C THR A 143 -20.25 -6.83 14.00
N ASN A 144 -20.05 -5.51 13.93
CA ASN A 144 -20.03 -4.71 12.72
C ASN A 144 -18.59 -4.42 12.24
N THR A 145 -17.57 -4.86 12.97
CA THR A 145 -16.18 -4.68 12.58
C THR A 145 -15.83 -5.62 11.43
N LYS A 146 -15.55 -5.07 10.26
CA LYS A 146 -15.26 -5.84 9.04
C LYS A 146 -13.79 -5.99 8.77
N MET A 147 -12.99 -4.95 9.06
CA MET A 147 -11.58 -4.92 8.68
C MET A 147 -10.71 -4.26 9.75
N ILE A 148 -9.46 -4.73 9.83
CA ILE A 148 -8.38 -4.08 10.57
C ILE A 148 -7.28 -3.72 9.56
N PHE A 149 -6.88 -2.43 9.52
CA PHE A 149 -5.81 -1.91 8.66
C PHE A 149 -4.51 -1.77 9.44
N LEU A 150 -3.45 -2.38 8.92
CA LEU A 150 -2.11 -2.42 9.50
C LEU A 150 -1.08 -2.07 8.42
N CYS A 151 -0.50 -0.87 8.50
CA CYS A 151 0.60 -0.46 7.61
C CYS A 151 1.92 -1.01 8.16
N SER A 152 2.66 -1.80 7.38
CA SER A 152 3.89 -2.45 7.84
C SER A 152 4.87 -2.65 6.67
N PRO A 153 6.00 -1.91 6.63
CA PRO A 153 6.43 -0.83 7.54
C PRO A 153 5.46 0.35 7.59
N ASN A 154 5.27 0.91 8.79
CA ASN A 154 4.24 1.91 9.01
C ASN A 154 4.67 3.32 8.55
N ASN A 155 3.75 4.05 7.96
CA ASN A 155 3.91 5.48 7.66
C ASN A 155 3.00 6.29 8.59
N PRO A 156 3.53 7.18 9.47
CA PRO A 156 4.83 7.86 9.33
C PRO A 156 5.96 7.31 10.22
N THR A 157 5.75 6.28 11.03
CA THR A 157 6.71 5.87 12.07
C THR A 157 7.95 5.16 11.52
N GLY A 158 7.83 4.47 10.38
CA GLY A 158 8.93 3.79 9.69
C GLY A 158 9.12 2.34 10.09
N GLU A 159 8.69 1.92 11.27
CA GLU A 159 8.93 0.57 11.78
C GLU A 159 7.99 -0.48 11.18
N ILE A 160 8.53 -1.68 11.02
CA ILE A 160 7.74 -2.86 10.71
C ILE A 160 6.99 -3.36 11.96
N ILE A 161 5.78 -3.85 11.76
CA ILE A 161 5.05 -4.52 12.84
C ILE A 161 5.63 -5.92 13.02
N LYS A 162 5.96 -6.27 14.26
CA LYS A 162 6.50 -7.60 14.60
C LYS A 162 5.58 -8.70 14.09
N ARG A 163 6.17 -9.73 13.46
CA ARG A 163 5.42 -10.81 12.83
C ARG A 163 4.48 -11.54 13.80
N ASN A 164 4.92 -11.79 15.04
CA ASN A 164 4.07 -12.39 16.07
C ASN A 164 2.84 -11.53 16.42
N THR A 165 2.99 -10.20 16.46
CA THR A 165 1.88 -9.26 16.69
C THR A 165 0.86 -9.32 15.55
N LEU A 166 1.33 -9.32 14.30
CA LEU A 166 0.46 -9.48 13.13
C LEU A 166 -0.24 -10.84 13.15
N THR A 167 0.48 -11.92 13.45
CA THR A 167 -0.08 -13.27 13.56
C THR A 167 -1.20 -13.31 14.58
N GLU A 168 -0.99 -12.73 15.76
CA GLU A 168 -2.00 -12.70 16.83
C GLU A 168 -3.27 -11.96 16.40
N ILE A 169 -3.15 -10.83 15.68
CA ILE A 169 -4.31 -10.12 15.14
C ILE A 169 -5.03 -10.98 14.10
N VAL A 170 -4.28 -11.55 13.15
CA VAL A 170 -4.86 -12.37 12.06
C VAL A 170 -5.59 -13.59 12.60
N GLU A 171 -5.04 -14.24 13.62
CA GLU A 171 -5.61 -15.45 14.20
C GLU A 171 -6.82 -15.19 15.11
N ASN A 172 -6.88 -14.02 15.74
CA ASN A 172 -7.94 -13.70 16.72
C ASN A 172 -9.02 -12.75 16.18
N PHE A 173 -8.96 -12.34 14.92
CA PHE A 173 -9.99 -11.52 14.29
C PHE A 173 -10.75 -12.29 13.20
N ASP A 174 -12.08 -12.35 13.27
CA ASP A 174 -12.94 -13.07 12.33
C ASP A 174 -13.24 -12.32 11.03
N GLY A 175 -12.84 -11.03 10.93
CA GLY A 175 -12.93 -10.20 9.74
C GLY A 175 -11.66 -10.27 8.88
N LEU A 176 -11.51 -9.31 7.97
CA LEU A 176 -10.36 -9.19 7.10
C LEU A 176 -9.25 -8.36 7.77
N VAL A 177 -8.01 -8.82 7.68
CA VAL A 177 -6.83 -8.05 8.07
C VAL A 177 -6.14 -7.55 6.82
N VAL A 178 -6.11 -6.22 6.65
CA VAL A 178 -5.47 -5.55 5.53
C VAL A 178 -4.07 -5.12 5.96
N ILE A 179 -3.05 -5.74 5.39
CA ILE A 179 -1.64 -5.45 5.66
C ILE A 179 -1.12 -4.62 4.48
N ASP A 180 -0.88 -3.33 4.74
CA ASP A 180 -0.36 -2.42 3.72
C ASP A 180 1.17 -2.44 3.75
N GLU A 181 1.74 -3.11 2.77
CA GLU A 181 3.16 -3.32 2.58
C GLU A 181 3.79 -2.36 1.54
N ALA A 182 3.32 -1.12 1.49
CA ALA A 182 3.85 -0.15 0.53
C ALA A 182 5.37 0.07 0.62
N TYR A 183 6.00 -0.29 1.73
CA TYR A 183 7.43 -0.10 1.99
C TYR A 183 8.20 -1.40 2.25
N ILE A 184 7.59 -2.57 2.12
CA ILE A 184 8.18 -3.86 2.50
C ILE A 184 9.50 -4.17 1.78
N ASP A 185 9.65 -3.69 0.54
CA ASP A 185 10.86 -3.93 -0.25
C ASP A 185 12.12 -3.25 0.33
N PHE A 186 11.99 -2.34 1.32
CA PHE A 186 13.10 -1.72 2.05
C PHE A 186 13.44 -2.42 3.38
N SER A 187 12.70 -3.47 3.72
CA SER A 187 12.85 -4.27 4.95
C SER A 187 13.46 -5.64 4.64
N ASP A 188 14.15 -6.21 5.62
CA ASP A 188 14.66 -7.58 5.54
C ASP A 188 13.58 -8.63 5.90
N GLU A 189 12.40 -8.20 6.33
CA GLU A 189 11.30 -9.10 6.69
C GLU A 189 10.58 -9.67 5.48
N GLN A 190 10.17 -10.92 5.59
CA GLN A 190 9.41 -11.59 4.55
C GLN A 190 7.99 -11.01 4.44
N SER A 191 7.57 -10.67 3.22
CA SER A 191 6.22 -10.21 2.93
C SER A 191 5.14 -11.22 3.33
N TRP A 192 3.99 -10.73 3.77
CA TRP A 192 2.79 -11.51 4.09
C TRP A 192 2.09 -12.10 2.85
N ILE A 193 2.49 -11.72 1.64
CA ILE A 193 1.96 -12.37 0.42
C ILE A 193 2.25 -13.88 0.39
N TYR A 194 3.29 -14.35 1.09
CA TYR A 194 3.63 -15.77 1.18
C TYR A 194 2.80 -16.55 2.21
N GLU A 195 1.94 -15.86 2.94
CA GLU A 195 1.06 -16.43 3.97
C GLU A 195 -0.41 -16.55 3.53
N LEU A 196 -0.74 -16.20 2.28
CA LEU A 196 -2.12 -16.20 1.78
C LEU A 196 -2.82 -17.56 1.88
N GLU A 197 -2.07 -18.66 1.79
CA GLU A 197 -2.60 -20.02 1.95
C GLU A 197 -2.86 -20.40 3.41
N ASN A 198 -2.04 -19.85 4.33
CA ASN A 198 -2.14 -20.11 5.76
C ASN A 198 -3.25 -19.28 6.41
N TYR A 199 -3.46 -18.07 5.91
CA TYR A 199 -4.40 -17.08 6.47
C TYR A 199 -5.35 -16.55 5.40
N PRO A 200 -6.48 -17.21 5.14
CA PRO A 200 -7.42 -16.82 4.07
C PRO A 200 -8.13 -15.49 4.31
N ASN A 201 -8.00 -14.90 5.50
CA ASN A 201 -8.57 -13.63 5.90
C ASN A 201 -7.61 -12.44 5.76
N ILE A 202 -6.42 -12.61 5.18
CA ILE A 202 -5.53 -11.49 4.93
C ILE A 202 -5.70 -10.93 3.52
N ILE A 203 -5.52 -9.62 3.41
CA ILE A 203 -5.33 -8.88 2.18
C ILE A 203 -4.02 -8.12 2.33
N VAL A 204 -3.12 -8.27 1.38
CA VAL A 204 -1.84 -7.55 1.37
C VAL A 204 -1.84 -6.55 0.21
N THR A 205 -1.50 -5.28 0.48
CA THR A 205 -1.38 -4.27 -0.58
C THR A 205 0.07 -3.85 -0.75
N GLN A 206 0.51 -3.73 -2.01
CA GLN A 206 1.83 -3.24 -2.39
C GLN A 206 1.70 -2.19 -3.50
N THR A 207 2.77 -1.46 -3.79
CA THR A 207 2.76 -0.41 -4.80
C THR A 207 4.08 -0.34 -5.56
N LEU A 208 4.02 -0.01 -6.85
CA LEU A 208 5.22 0.31 -7.61
C LEU A 208 5.71 1.76 -7.38
N SER A 209 4.99 2.54 -6.57
CA SER A 209 5.30 3.97 -6.36
C SER A 209 6.53 4.22 -5.49
N LYS A 210 6.99 3.23 -4.70
CA LYS A 210 8.07 3.42 -3.71
C LYS A 210 9.36 2.75 -4.18
N ALA A 211 9.60 1.52 -3.85
CA ALA A 211 10.84 0.80 -4.16
C ALA A 211 11.13 0.73 -5.67
N VAL A 212 10.11 0.48 -6.48
CA VAL A 212 10.25 0.42 -7.95
C VAL A 212 10.41 1.80 -8.59
N GLY A 213 10.08 2.90 -7.88
CA GLY A 213 10.26 4.26 -8.36
C GLY A 213 9.24 4.72 -9.43
N LEU A 214 8.09 4.05 -9.52
CA LEU A 214 7.07 4.31 -10.55
C LEU A 214 5.85 5.07 -10.03
N ALA A 215 6.04 6.05 -9.13
CA ALA A 215 4.94 6.82 -8.55
C ALA A 215 4.06 7.50 -9.63
N GLY A 216 4.65 7.95 -10.73
CA GLY A 216 3.95 8.69 -11.80
C GLY A 216 2.98 7.85 -12.63
N ILE A 217 3.16 6.52 -12.72
CA ILE A 217 2.26 5.65 -13.50
C ILE A 217 1.06 5.16 -12.70
N ARG A 218 1.02 5.44 -11.38
CA ARG A 218 -0.12 5.10 -10.53
C ARG A 218 -0.49 3.61 -10.58
N LEU A 219 0.37 2.70 -10.12
CA LEU A 219 0.08 1.26 -10.07
C LEU A 219 0.22 0.71 -8.65
N GLY A 220 -0.88 0.15 -8.14
CA GLY A 220 -0.97 -0.60 -6.90
C GLY A 220 -1.39 -2.04 -7.15
N ILE A 221 -1.02 -2.92 -6.24
CA ILE A 221 -1.28 -4.35 -6.31
C ILE A 221 -1.93 -4.77 -5.00
N LEU A 222 -3.00 -5.54 -5.08
CA LEU A 222 -3.62 -6.22 -3.97
C LEU A 222 -3.43 -7.72 -4.15
N TYR A 223 -2.97 -8.38 -3.11
CA TYR A 223 -2.81 -9.83 -3.02
C TYR A 223 -3.77 -10.38 -1.97
N ALA A 224 -4.48 -11.46 -2.28
CA ALA A 224 -5.38 -12.15 -1.37
C ALA A 224 -5.69 -13.58 -1.83
N SER A 225 -6.50 -14.32 -1.07
CA SER A 225 -7.03 -15.60 -1.52
C SER A 225 -7.84 -15.44 -2.82
N LYS A 226 -7.91 -16.49 -3.64
CA LYS A 226 -8.64 -16.47 -4.91
C LYS A 226 -10.10 -16.10 -4.75
N GLU A 227 -10.70 -16.47 -3.64
CA GLU A 227 -12.09 -16.15 -3.28
C GLU A 227 -12.27 -14.63 -3.10
N ILE A 228 -11.38 -13.97 -2.36
CA ILE A 228 -11.39 -12.52 -2.17
C ILE A 228 -11.15 -11.81 -3.52
N ILE A 229 -10.16 -12.26 -4.30
CA ILE A 229 -9.87 -11.73 -5.63
C ILE A 229 -11.08 -11.84 -6.56
N SER A 230 -11.81 -12.95 -6.51
CA SER A 230 -13.04 -13.15 -7.29
C SER A 230 -14.10 -12.11 -6.94
N VAL A 231 -14.28 -11.80 -5.66
CA VAL A 231 -15.22 -10.76 -5.20
C VAL A 231 -14.80 -9.37 -5.69
N LEU A 232 -13.54 -9.02 -5.56
CA LEU A 232 -13.01 -7.71 -6.00
C LEU A 232 -13.13 -7.53 -7.52
N ASN A 233 -12.88 -8.59 -8.29
CA ASN A 233 -13.04 -8.54 -9.75
C ASN A 233 -14.51 -8.34 -10.19
N LYS A 234 -15.51 -8.68 -9.37
CA LYS A 234 -16.92 -8.37 -9.68
C LYS A 234 -17.20 -6.86 -9.73
N ILE A 235 -16.51 -6.08 -8.87
CA ILE A 235 -16.78 -4.65 -8.67
C ILE A 235 -15.71 -3.74 -9.26
N LYS A 236 -14.52 -4.29 -9.56
CA LYS A 236 -13.44 -3.56 -10.21
C LYS A 236 -13.92 -3.04 -11.57
N PRO A 237 -13.78 -1.74 -11.88
CA PRO A 237 -14.10 -1.24 -13.20
C PRO A 237 -13.32 -2.01 -14.28
N PRO A 238 -13.95 -2.45 -15.37
CA PRO A 238 -13.21 -3.03 -16.48
C PRO A 238 -12.25 -1.96 -17.04
N TYR A 239 -11.08 -2.39 -17.50
CA TYR A 239 -10.08 -1.49 -18.08
C TYR A 239 -9.55 -0.41 -17.12
N ASN A 240 -9.63 -0.63 -15.81
CA ASN A 240 -9.24 0.34 -14.78
C ASN A 240 -7.77 0.80 -14.93
N VAL A 241 -6.84 -0.09 -15.24
CA VAL A 241 -5.44 0.25 -15.50
C VAL A 241 -5.22 0.45 -17.00
N ASN A 242 -4.89 1.67 -17.40
CA ASN A 242 -4.73 2.05 -18.80
C ASN A 242 -3.50 1.39 -19.47
N GLN A 243 -3.48 1.38 -20.81
CA GLN A 243 -2.44 0.71 -21.59
C GLN A 243 -1.04 1.31 -21.39
N LEU A 244 -0.94 2.64 -21.22
CA LEU A 244 0.35 3.31 -21.02
C LEU A 244 0.97 2.89 -19.69
N THR A 245 0.17 2.81 -18.63
CA THR A 245 0.60 2.31 -17.31
C THR A 245 1.07 0.86 -17.41
N GLN A 246 0.28 -0.03 -18.06
CA GLN A 246 0.66 -1.43 -18.22
C GLN A 246 1.99 -1.56 -18.98
N ASN A 247 2.10 -0.91 -20.14
CA ASN A 247 3.32 -0.97 -20.96
C ASN A 247 4.56 -0.46 -20.21
N LYS A 248 4.43 0.68 -19.50
CA LYS A 248 5.57 1.25 -18.77
C LYS A 248 5.97 0.39 -17.57
N ALA A 249 5.02 -0.19 -16.86
CA ALA A 249 5.31 -1.12 -15.78
C ALA A 249 6.04 -2.37 -16.31
N ILE A 250 5.55 -2.97 -17.41
CA ILE A 250 6.18 -4.13 -18.05
C ILE A 250 7.61 -3.81 -18.48
N GLU A 251 7.83 -2.65 -19.12
CA GLU A 251 9.16 -2.20 -19.57
C GLU A 251 10.16 -2.17 -18.41
N ILE A 252 9.79 -1.52 -17.31
CA ILE A 252 10.69 -1.31 -16.15
C ILE A 252 10.89 -2.61 -15.37
N LEU A 253 9.83 -3.40 -15.15
CA LEU A 253 9.91 -4.63 -14.35
C LEU A 253 10.72 -5.74 -15.02
N LYS A 254 10.99 -5.67 -16.34
CA LYS A 254 11.87 -6.62 -17.04
C LYS A 254 13.32 -6.56 -16.56
N ASP A 255 13.75 -5.43 -16.03
CA ASP A 255 15.09 -5.24 -15.45
C ASP A 255 15.00 -5.08 -13.92
N TYR A 256 14.49 -6.11 -13.24
CA TYR A 256 14.29 -6.08 -11.80
C TYR A 256 15.60 -6.05 -11.01
N GLU A 257 16.70 -6.55 -11.59
CA GLU A 257 18.04 -6.47 -10.99
C GLU A 257 18.50 -5.01 -10.82
N LYS A 258 18.22 -4.16 -11.81
CA LYS A 258 18.51 -2.73 -11.72
C LYS A 258 17.67 -2.04 -10.63
N ILE A 259 16.41 -2.44 -10.46
CA ILE A 259 15.55 -1.93 -9.39
C ILE A 259 16.15 -2.31 -8.03
N ASN A 260 16.56 -3.56 -7.85
CA ASN A 260 17.20 -4.03 -6.62
C ASN A 260 18.50 -3.26 -6.33
N ALA A 261 19.33 -2.99 -7.33
CA ALA A 261 20.54 -2.20 -7.15
C ALA A 261 20.22 -0.78 -6.64
N ILE A 262 19.21 -0.11 -7.20
CA ILE A 262 18.77 1.21 -6.73
C ILE A 262 18.23 1.15 -5.29
N MET A 263 17.46 0.11 -4.95
CA MET A 263 16.97 -0.08 -3.58
C MET A 263 18.11 -0.21 -2.57
N GLN A 264 19.16 -0.96 -2.91
CA GLN A 264 20.35 -1.09 -2.05
C GLN A 264 21.03 0.26 -1.81
N VAL A 265 21.20 1.07 -2.86
CA VAL A 265 21.72 2.43 -2.71
C VAL A 265 20.86 3.26 -1.75
N LEU A 266 19.52 3.19 -1.84
CA LEU A 266 18.63 3.91 -0.93
C LEU A 266 18.76 3.42 0.52
N ILE A 267 18.95 2.12 0.74
CA ILE A 267 19.17 1.55 2.08
C ILE A 267 20.50 2.05 2.65
N GLU A 268 21.58 2.07 1.86
CA GLU A 268 22.88 2.62 2.26
C GLU A 268 22.77 4.12 2.56
N GLN A 269 22.11 4.88 1.70
CA GLN A 269 21.88 6.32 1.89
C GLN A 269 21.03 6.61 3.13
N LYS A 270 20.10 5.74 3.51
CA LYS A 270 19.35 5.83 4.78
C LYS A 270 20.30 5.78 5.99
N ALA A 271 21.29 4.89 5.96
CA ALA A 271 22.28 4.80 7.03
C ALA A 271 23.15 6.06 7.13
N VAL A 272 23.60 6.60 6.01
CA VAL A 272 24.37 7.87 5.95
C VAL A 272 23.54 9.03 6.54
N LEU A 273 22.29 9.15 6.11
CA LEU A 273 21.39 10.21 6.62
C LEU A 273 21.13 10.06 8.11
N LYS A 274 20.91 8.82 8.59
CA LYS A 274 20.73 8.55 10.02
C LYS A 274 21.94 9.02 10.84
N GLN A 275 23.16 8.70 10.41
CA GLN A 275 24.39 9.12 11.08
C GLN A 275 24.52 10.66 11.13
N ALA A 276 24.14 11.36 10.05
CA ALA A 276 24.15 12.82 10.05
C ALA A 276 23.14 13.41 11.04
N LEU A 277 21.93 12.83 11.13
CA LEU A 277 20.88 13.24 12.07
C LEU A 277 21.30 13.02 13.52
N GLU A 278 22.07 11.99 13.84
CA GLU A 278 22.62 11.74 15.19
C GLU A 278 23.53 12.85 15.70
N ASN A 279 24.12 13.64 14.80
CA ASN A 279 25.02 14.75 15.11
C ASN A 279 24.28 16.12 15.19
N CYS A 280 22.98 16.17 14.88
CA CYS A 280 22.22 17.41 14.90
C CYS A 280 21.75 17.77 16.30
N SER A 281 22.09 18.98 16.77
CA SER A 281 21.79 19.45 18.13
C SER A 281 20.29 19.60 18.43
N PHE A 282 19.46 19.85 17.42
CA PHE A 282 18.01 20.02 17.54
C PHE A 282 17.21 18.72 17.40
N VAL A 283 17.88 17.59 17.07
CA VAL A 283 17.24 16.27 16.97
C VAL A 283 17.24 15.61 18.34
N GLU A 284 16.06 15.41 18.91
CA GLU A 284 15.87 14.79 20.22
C GLU A 284 15.83 13.26 20.16
N LYS A 285 15.24 12.72 19.08
CA LYS A 285 15.10 11.27 18.89
C LYS A 285 15.03 10.93 17.40
N ILE A 286 15.69 9.87 17.01
CA ILE A 286 15.57 9.25 15.70
C ILE A 286 14.86 7.91 15.89
N TYR A 287 13.74 7.72 15.18
CA TYR A 287 12.99 6.47 15.28
C TYR A 287 13.58 5.44 14.30
N PRO A 288 13.57 4.13 14.65
CA PRO A 288 13.92 3.07 13.72
C PRO A 288 13.06 3.12 12.45
N SER A 289 13.62 2.68 11.31
CA SER A 289 12.87 2.68 10.06
C SER A 289 13.28 1.55 9.13
N ASP A 290 12.29 0.76 8.75
CA ASP A 290 12.33 -0.26 7.69
C ASP A 290 11.76 0.24 6.37
N ALA A 291 11.49 1.58 6.27
CA ALA A 291 10.99 2.25 5.08
C ALA A 291 12.09 3.07 4.39
N ASN A 292 11.75 3.79 3.31
CA ASN A 292 12.63 4.73 2.61
C ASN A 292 12.58 6.16 3.19
N PHE A 293 12.29 6.32 4.45
CA PHE A 293 12.26 7.60 5.16
C PHE A 293 12.66 7.39 6.62
N ILE A 294 12.95 8.47 7.31
CA ILE A 294 13.25 8.49 8.75
C ILE A 294 12.28 9.45 9.42
N LEU A 295 11.66 9.03 10.53
CA LEU A 295 10.95 9.91 11.45
C LEU A 295 11.90 10.36 12.53
N ILE A 296 11.94 11.67 12.77
CA ILE A 296 12.73 12.28 13.86
C ILE A 296 11.83 13.13 14.73
N LYS A 297 12.14 13.18 16.03
CA LYS A 297 11.60 14.19 16.94
C LYS A 297 12.63 15.31 17.10
N VAL A 298 12.17 16.54 17.05
CA VAL A 298 13.01 17.75 17.12
C VAL A 298 12.51 18.70 18.20
N ASP A 299 13.30 19.70 18.53
CA ASP A 299 12.98 20.74 19.51
C ASP A 299 11.69 21.53 19.16
N ASN A 300 11.50 21.88 17.88
CA ASN A 300 10.32 22.57 17.37
C ASN A 300 10.11 22.26 15.89
N ALA A 301 9.18 21.34 15.58
CA ALA A 301 8.97 20.86 14.22
C ALA A 301 8.50 21.95 13.24
N ASN A 302 7.70 22.92 13.69
CA ASN A 302 7.24 24.00 12.82
C ASN A 302 8.41 24.91 12.42
N LYS A 303 9.20 25.35 13.42
CA LYS A 303 10.40 26.17 13.16
C LYS A 303 11.37 25.44 12.23
N ARG A 304 11.70 24.17 12.51
CA ARG A 304 12.64 23.41 11.69
C ARG A 304 12.12 23.14 10.29
N TYR A 305 10.82 22.89 10.14
CA TYR A 305 10.19 22.76 8.82
C TYR A 305 10.35 24.02 7.97
N ASP A 306 10.10 25.21 8.56
CA ASP A 306 10.24 26.50 7.88
C ASP A 306 11.71 26.76 7.49
N GLU A 307 12.66 26.47 8.37
CA GLU A 307 14.11 26.59 8.09
C GLU A 307 14.56 25.69 6.93
N PHE A 308 14.09 24.42 6.86
CA PHE A 308 14.35 23.55 5.71
C PHE A 308 13.74 24.11 4.44
N LEU A 309 12.52 24.62 4.50
CA LEU A 309 11.83 25.20 3.34
C LEU A 309 12.58 26.44 2.80
N GLU A 310 13.08 27.31 3.67
CA GLU A 310 13.90 28.47 3.30
C GLU A 310 15.21 28.06 2.60
N LYS A 311 15.76 26.90 2.95
CA LYS A 311 16.94 26.31 2.29
C LYS A 311 16.60 25.52 1.02
N GLY A 312 15.32 25.51 0.60
CA GLY A 312 14.84 24.82 -0.60
C GLY A 312 14.68 23.31 -0.43
N ILE A 313 14.56 22.81 0.80
CA ILE A 313 14.34 21.41 1.12
C ILE A 313 12.92 21.20 1.67
N VAL A 314 12.14 20.39 1.00
CA VAL A 314 10.76 20.08 1.41
C VAL A 314 10.72 18.72 2.09
N ILE A 315 10.40 18.72 3.38
CA ILE A 315 10.18 17.53 4.21
C ILE A 315 8.72 17.47 4.68
N ARG A 316 8.34 16.53 5.51
CA ARG A 316 6.97 16.45 6.03
C ARG A 316 6.94 16.72 7.53
N ASN A 317 6.22 17.76 7.91
CA ASN A 317 5.85 18.01 9.31
C ASN A 317 4.70 17.06 9.70
N ARG A 318 4.92 16.26 10.75
CA ARG A 318 3.97 15.25 11.26
C ARG A 318 3.46 15.58 12.66
N THR A 319 3.73 16.79 13.16
CA THR A 319 3.40 17.21 14.53
C THR A 319 1.91 17.11 14.87
N ASN A 320 1.03 17.14 13.87
CA ASN A 320 -0.41 17.01 14.06
C ASN A 320 -0.93 15.57 14.03
N ASP A 321 -0.06 14.59 13.75
CA ASP A 321 -0.46 13.19 13.81
C ASP A 321 -0.42 12.69 15.25
N ASP A 322 -1.28 11.74 15.58
CA ASP A 322 -1.28 11.12 16.90
C ASP A 322 0.14 10.64 17.27
N LEU A 323 0.58 10.88 18.51
CA LEU A 323 1.89 10.49 19.05
C LEU A 323 3.14 11.08 18.33
N CYS A 324 2.96 11.98 17.37
CA CYS A 324 4.04 12.56 16.56
C CYS A 324 4.31 14.05 16.88
N GLU A 325 4.03 14.49 18.11
CA GLU A 325 4.33 15.86 18.53
C GLU A 325 5.82 16.19 18.29
N ASN A 326 6.07 17.32 17.63
CA ASN A 326 7.39 17.77 17.20
C ASN A 326 8.14 16.75 16.30
N CYS A 327 7.42 15.97 15.50
CA CYS A 327 8.04 15.04 14.58
C CYS A 327 8.09 15.56 13.14
N LEU A 328 9.21 15.30 12.49
CA LEU A 328 9.46 15.52 11.05
C LEU A 328 9.76 14.17 10.38
N ARG A 329 9.20 13.95 9.20
CA ARG A 329 9.51 12.78 8.38
C ARG A 329 10.33 13.20 7.18
N ILE A 330 11.51 12.61 7.02
CA ILE A 330 12.49 12.90 5.98
C ILE A 330 12.59 11.68 5.05
N THR A 331 12.31 11.86 3.77
CA THR A 331 12.48 10.80 2.76
C THR A 331 13.97 10.71 2.39
N VAL A 332 14.47 9.50 2.22
CA VAL A 332 15.82 9.24 1.72
C VAL A 332 15.87 9.62 0.24
N GLY A 333 16.74 10.57 -0.11
CA GLY A 333 16.96 11.02 -1.46
C GLY A 333 18.12 10.26 -2.17
N THR A 334 18.50 10.76 -3.34
CA THR A 334 19.75 10.39 -3.99
C THR A 334 20.95 10.82 -3.14
N GLU A 335 22.14 10.33 -3.46
CA GLU A 335 23.38 10.75 -2.79
C GLU A 335 23.57 12.27 -2.83
N GLU A 336 23.29 12.91 -3.97
CA GLU A 336 23.39 14.36 -4.12
C GLU A 336 22.35 15.10 -3.27
N GLU A 337 21.10 14.65 -3.27
CA GLU A 337 20.02 15.24 -2.47
C GLU A 337 20.29 15.10 -0.98
N ASN A 338 20.77 13.92 -0.54
CA ASN A 338 21.13 13.68 0.85
C ASN A 338 22.35 14.51 1.27
N SER A 339 23.36 14.69 0.40
CA SER A 339 24.51 15.56 0.68
C SER A 339 24.04 16.99 0.95
N LYS A 340 23.16 17.55 0.11
CA LYS A 340 22.59 18.87 0.29
C LYS A 340 21.77 18.98 1.59
N LEU A 341 20.99 17.94 1.92
CA LEU A 341 20.26 17.88 3.17
C LEU A 341 21.22 17.89 4.37
N ILE A 342 22.30 17.12 4.33
CA ILE A 342 23.30 17.04 5.40
C ILE A 342 24.04 18.38 5.57
N GLU A 343 24.41 19.07 4.49
CA GLU A 343 24.96 20.43 4.55
C GLU A 343 23.97 21.39 5.24
N THR A 344 22.69 21.27 4.93
CA THR A 344 21.64 22.07 5.57
C THR A 344 21.52 21.76 7.05
N LEU A 345 21.48 20.48 7.43
CA LEU A 345 21.45 20.04 8.84
C LEU A 345 22.61 20.65 9.66
N ASN A 346 23.82 20.70 9.07
CA ASN A 346 25.00 21.26 9.71
C ASN A 346 24.98 22.79 9.81
N SER A 347 24.11 23.48 9.07
CA SER A 347 23.98 24.96 9.07
C SER A 347 22.85 25.48 9.96
N LEU A 348 21.97 24.60 10.48
CA LEU A 348 20.86 24.91 11.38
C LEU A 348 21.20 24.69 12.85
#